data_e9f63f81f818691849b7347c230b2882
#
_entry.id   e9f63f81f818691849b7347c230b2882
#
_cell.length_a   1.000
_cell.length_b   1.000
_cell.length_c   1.000
_cell.angle_alpha   90.00
_cell.angle_beta   90.00
_cell.angle_gamma   90.00
#
_symmetry.space_group_name_H-M   'P 1'
#
loop_
_entity.id
_entity.type
_entity.pdbx_description
1 polymer ?
#
loop_
_entity_poly.entity_id
_entity_poly.type
_entity_poly.pdbx_seq_one_letter_code
_entity_poly.pdbx_strand_id
1 'polypeptide(L)'
;FVIVGTAGSGKTTATNLLIRDCIKEKKLTIWIDPENKNDKLTKHYGGTFIDWGKKGNIINPFDLKPISFDEDDDSYSEDDVYDTDQAIKNNIEDIKQIFAYLYPNISDNELSLIGSIVIGAYEKVGIYPDENGKYPSFKTMTVDDMPTFTEFGSALEDAIQVGKEVKDAEVVIDALKRLEIKLMSILNEWSVYFNGHTTVKPLDSERNIISFGTKKLQVVSEQLQKALYHIMFTYSWTLCL
;
A
#
# COMPACT_ATOMS: atom_id res chain seq x y z
N PHE A 1 -17.73 13.30 12.73
CA PHE A 1 -18.17 14.72 12.74
C PHE A 1 -17.21 15.61 11.97
N VAL A 2 -17.69 16.79 11.53
CA VAL A 2 -16.91 17.76 10.74
C VAL A 2 -16.74 19.03 11.55
N ILE A 3 -15.50 19.57 11.61
CA ILE A 3 -15.19 20.85 12.26
C ILE A 3 -14.97 21.89 11.17
N VAL A 4 -15.84 22.89 11.09
CA VAL A 4 -15.78 23.98 10.10
C VAL A 4 -15.57 25.31 10.82
N GLY A 5 -14.85 26.21 10.17
CA GLY A 5 -14.63 27.57 10.70
C GLY A 5 -13.58 28.34 9.90
N THR A 6 -13.55 29.65 10.06
CA THR A 6 -12.57 30.55 9.42
C THR A 6 -11.15 30.33 9.97
N ALA A 7 -10.14 30.88 9.33
CA ALA A 7 -8.77 30.89 9.87
C ALA A 7 -8.75 31.55 11.27
N GLY A 8 -8.04 30.98 12.22
CA GLY A 8 -7.96 31.48 13.60
C GLY A 8 -9.14 31.09 14.51
N SER A 9 -10.18 30.42 14.03
CA SER A 9 -11.37 30.06 14.84
C SER A 9 -11.16 28.91 15.84
N GLY A 10 -9.94 28.42 16.02
CA GLY A 10 -9.64 27.37 16.98
C GLY A 10 -9.87 25.94 16.49
N LYS A 11 -10.09 25.70 15.18
CA LYS A 11 -10.28 24.34 14.61
C LYS A 11 -9.18 23.37 15.02
N THR A 12 -7.93 23.76 14.82
CA THR A 12 -6.77 22.93 15.20
C THR A 12 -6.74 22.64 16.69
N THR A 13 -7.11 23.60 17.54
CA THR A 13 -7.21 23.38 18.98
C THR A 13 -8.29 22.37 19.32
N ALA A 14 -9.47 22.47 18.70
CA ALA A 14 -10.56 21.53 18.91
C ALA A 14 -10.16 20.12 18.45
N THR A 15 -9.52 19.99 17.28
CA THR A 15 -9.02 18.70 16.78
C THR A 15 -7.98 18.11 17.75
N ASN A 16 -7.05 18.90 18.23
CA ASN A 16 -6.02 18.45 19.20
C ASN A 16 -6.63 17.96 20.52
N LEU A 17 -7.72 18.60 20.98
CA LEU A 17 -8.43 18.15 22.19
C LEU A 17 -9.09 16.79 21.96
N LEU A 18 -9.74 16.58 20.82
CA LEU A 18 -10.35 15.30 20.46
C LEU A 18 -9.31 14.18 20.33
N ILE A 19 -8.21 14.45 19.65
CA ILE A 19 -7.10 13.49 19.52
C ILE A 19 -6.57 13.11 20.91
N ARG A 20 -6.36 14.10 21.78
CA ARG A 20 -5.92 13.84 23.15
C ARG A 20 -6.91 12.94 23.92
N ASP A 21 -8.20 13.13 23.72
CA ASP A 21 -9.21 12.32 24.39
C ASP A 21 -9.26 10.90 23.82
N CYS A 22 -9.14 10.71 22.49
CA CYS A 22 -8.97 9.40 21.89
C CYS A 22 -7.74 8.65 22.43
N ILE A 23 -6.61 9.34 22.57
CA ILE A 23 -5.38 8.77 23.12
C ILE A 23 -5.58 8.32 24.58
N LYS A 24 -6.25 9.13 25.40
CA LYS A 24 -6.57 8.77 26.81
C LYS A 24 -7.44 7.52 26.89
N GLU A 25 -8.36 7.36 25.96
CA GLU A 25 -9.21 6.19 25.84
C GLU A 25 -8.52 4.98 25.18
N LYS A 26 -7.22 5.10 24.85
CA LYS A 26 -6.42 4.08 24.16
C LYS A 26 -6.99 3.67 22.80
N LYS A 27 -7.72 4.57 22.14
CA LYS A 27 -8.24 4.33 20.80
C LYS A 27 -7.14 4.51 19.78
N LEU A 28 -7.13 3.64 18.75
CA LEU A 28 -6.28 3.85 17.58
C LEU A 28 -6.59 5.21 16.97
N THR A 29 -5.55 6.02 16.80
CA THR A 29 -5.67 7.37 16.27
C THR A 29 -4.73 7.51 15.07
N ILE A 30 -5.30 7.62 13.88
CA ILE A 30 -4.56 7.87 12.65
C ILE A 30 -4.81 9.32 12.25
N TRP A 31 -3.75 10.10 12.15
CA TRP A 31 -3.82 11.52 11.90
C TRP A 31 -3.11 11.89 10.60
N ILE A 32 -3.83 12.48 9.65
CA ILE A 32 -3.25 13.03 8.43
C ILE A 32 -3.00 14.51 8.63
N ASP A 33 -1.73 14.92 8.56
CA ASP A 33 -1.26 16.28 8.82
C ASP A 33 -0.65 16.93 7.57
N PRO A 34 -1.46 17.66 6.78
CA PRO A 34 -0.99 18.27 5.53
C PRO A 34 0.10 19.35 5.70
N GLU A 35 0.27 19.85 6.90
CA GLU A 35 1.21 20.94 7.18
C GLU A 35 2.46 20.48 7.95
N ASN A 36 2.53 19.21 8.37
CA ASN A 36 3.58 18.64 9.22
C ASN A 36 3.79 19.42 10.54
N LYS A 37 2.71 19.94 11.12
CA LYS A 37 2.76 20.75 12.37
C LYS A 37 2.70 19.90 13.62
N ASN A 38 2.26 18.65 13.51
CA ASN A 38 1.90 17.81 14.65
C ASN A 38 2.99 16.78 15.03
N ASP A 39 4.18 16.83 14.41
CA ASP A 39 5.31 15.93 14.71
C ASP A 39 5.65 15.94 16.22
N LYS A 40 5.83 17.12 16.80
CA LYS A 40 6.18 17.24 18.22
C LYS A 40 5.06 16.73 19.14
N LEU A 41 3.81 16.99 18.77
CA LEU A 41 2.65 16.55 19.54
C LEU A 41 2.49 15.04 19.49
N THR A 42 2.62 14.44 18.30
CA THR A 42 2.59 12.99 18.10
C THR A 42 3.66 12.29 18.94
N LYS A 43 4.89 12.77 18.86
CA LYS A 43 6.02 12.24 19.65
C LYS A 43 5.83 12.44 21.17
N HIS A 44 5.26 13.58 21.59
CA HIS A 44 4.95 13.83 23.00
C HIS A 44 3.97 12.80 23.57
N TYR A 45 3.02 12.36 22.79
CA TYR A 45 2.11 11.26 23.15
C TYR A 45 2.71 9.88 22.93
N GLY A 46 3.96 9.80 22.48
CA GLY A 46 4.67 8.55 22.21
C GLY A 46 4.26 7.86 20.92
N GLY A 47 3.53 8.55 20.05
CA GLY A 47 3.13 8.05 18.75
C GLY A 47 4.24 8.13 17.70
N THR A 48 3.96 7.53 16.54
CA THR A 48 4.85 7.53 15.39
C THR A 48 4.45 8.64 14.41
N PHE A 49 5.37 9.56 14.11
CA PHE A 49 5.20 10.52 13.03
C PHE A 49 5.95 10.07 11.78
N ILE A 50 5.23 9.93 10.69
CA ILE A 50 5.74 9.52 9.38
C ILE A 50 5.70 10.73 8.46
N ASP A 51 6.87 11.28 8.10
CA ASP A 51 6.97 12.33 7.06
C ASP A 51 6.78 11.68 5.69
N TRP A 52 5.51 11.49 5.29
CA TRP A 52 5.13 10.75 4.10
C TRP A 52 5.58 11.50 2.84
N GLY A 53 6.19 10.76 1.91
CA GLY A 53 6.89 11.35 0.76
C GLY A 53 8.35 11.76 1.04
N LYS A 54 8.88 11.51 2.25
CA LYS A 54 10.31 11.61 2.51
C LYS A 54 11.02 10.35 2.03
N LYS A 55 12.17 10.50 1.38
CA LYS A 55 13.03 9.37 1.01
C LYS A 55 13.31 8.49 2.23
N GLY A 56 13.06 7.18 2.07
CA GLY A 56 13.28 6.18 3.12
C GLY A 56 12.05 5.89 4.00
N ASN A 57 10.93 6.60 3.79
CA ASN A 57 9.62 6.22 4.34
C ASN A 57 8.83 5.51 3.24
N ILE A 58 8.97 4.20 3.14
CA ILE A 58 8.31 3.36 2.15
C ILE A 58 7.25 2.52 2.84
N ILE A 59 6.10 2.40 2.23
CA ILE A 59 5.10 1.36 2.47
C ILE A 59 5.04 0.57 1.18
N ASN A 60 5.45 -0.69 1.25
CA ASN A 60 5.49 -1.56 0.09
C ASN A 60 4.06 -1.90 -0.37
N PRO A 61 3.67 -1.56 -1.60
CA PRO A 61 2.33 -1.88 -2.08
C PRO A 61 2.03 -3.38 -2.15
N PHE A 62 3.05 -4.23 -2.13
CA PHE A 62 2.91 -5.69 -2.17
C PHE A 62 2.78 -6.34 -0.78
N ASP A 63 2.83 -5.60 0.31
CA ASP A 63 2.60 -6.17 1.62
C ASP A 63 1.21 -6.81 1.70
N LEU A 64 1.15 -8.09 2.07
CA LEU A 64 -0.11 -8.78 2.29
C LEU A 64 -0.79 -8.24 3.55
N LYS A 65 -2.10 -8.06 3.45
CA LYS A 65 -2.92 -7.46 4.51
C LYS A 65 -3.91 -8.49 5.04
N PRO A 66 -4.12 -8.55 6.36
CA PRO A 66 -5.17 -9.36 6.94
C PRO A 66 -6.53 -9.06 6.30
N ILE A 67 -7.37 -10.07 6.17
CA ILE A 67 -8.70 -9.93 5.62
C ILE A 67 -9.64 -9.55 6.75
N SER A 68 -10.45 -8.51 6.55
CA SER A 68 -11.46 -8.10 7.51
C SER A 68 -12.74 -8.90 7.34
N PHE A 69 -13.29 -9.34 8.45
CA PHE A 69 -14.60 -9.95 8.56
C PHE A 69 -15.46 -9.14 9.52
N ASP A 70 -16.78 -9.31 9.47
CA ASP A 70 -17.67 -8.67 10.44
C ASP A 70 -17.40 -9.25 11.85
N GLU A 71 -17.21 -8.38 12.84
CA GLU A 71 -16.89 -8.76 14.22
C GLU A 71 -17.95 -9.69 14.86
N ASP A 72 -19.18 -9.66 14.35
CA ASP A 72 -20.30 -10.45 14.83
C ASP A 72 -20.43 -11.84 14.14
N ASP A 73 -19.51 -12.17 13.21
CA ASP A 73 -19.56 -13.43 12.45
C ASP A 73 -18.51 -14.43 12.95
N ASP A 74 -18.92 -15.26 13.91
CA ASP A 74 -18.08 -16.34 14.50
C ASP A 74 -17.73 -17.48 13.49
N SER A 75 -18.13 -17.38 12.22
CA SER A 75 -17.90 -18.43 11.22
C SER A 75 -16.48 -18.44 10.65
N TYR A 76 -15.71 -17.36 10.82
CA TYR A 76 -14.36 -17.22 10.30
C TYR A 76 -13.29 -17.66 11.31
N SER A 77 -12.32 -18.39 10.80
CA SER A 77 -11.14 -18.82 11.57
C SER A 77 -9.99 -17.83 11.41
N GLU A 78 -8.98 -17.95 12.27
CA GLU A 78 -7.74 -17.19 12.13
C GLU A 78 -7.04 -17.47 10.77
N ASP A 79 -7.20 -18.68 10.25
CA ASP A 79 -6.66 -19.07 8.95
C ASP A 79 -7.34 -18.30 7.80
N ASP A 80 -8.61 -17.94 7.93
CA ASP A 80 -9.34 -17.14 6.95
C ASP A 80 -8.84 -15.68 6.95
N VAL A 81 -8.49 -15.13 8.12
CA VAL A 81 -7.91 -13.79 8.26
C VAL A 81 -6.56 -13.69 7.53
N TYR A 82 -5.77 -14.76 7.53
CA TYR A 82 -4.45 -14.83 6.89
C TYR A 82 -4.44 -15.69 5.62
N ASP A 83 -5.57 -15.73 4.89
CA ASP A 83 -5.66 -16.41 3.59
C ASP A 83 -4.84 -15.65 2.54
N THR A 84 -3.73 -16.26 2.15
CA THR A 84 -2.79 -15.67 1.19
C THR A 84 -3.38 -15.53 -0.21
N ASP A 85 -4.18 -16.47 -0.69
CA ASP A 85 -4.82 -16.40 -2.01
C ASP A 85 -5.74 -15.19 -2.10
N GLN A 86 -6.60 -15.01 -1.09
CA GLN A 86 -7.51 -13.86 -1.05
C GLN A 86 -6.74 -12.54 -0.85
N ALA A 87 -5.70 -12.54 -0.01
CA ALA A 87 -4.87 -11.36 0.22
C ALA A 87 -4.12 -10.94 -1.07
N ILE A 88 -3.61 -11.89 -1.86
CA ILE A 88 -3.00 -11.61 -3.18
C ILE A 88 -4.04 -11.01 -4.14
N LYS A 89 -5.26 -11.57 -4.19
CA LYS A 89 -6.35 -11.03 -5.02
C LYS A 89 -6.68 -9.57 -4.67
N ASN A 90 -6.78 -9.27 -3.39
CA ASN A 90 -6.99 -7.90 -2.92
C ASN A 90 -5.82 -6.98 -3.30
N ASN A 91 -4.59 -7.49 -3.16
CA ASN A 91 -3.38 -6.75 -3.53
C ASN A 91 -3.29 -6.48 -5.04
N ILE A 92 -3.73 -7.40 -5.89
CA ILE A 92 -3.83 -7.18 -7.35
C ILE A 92 -4.68 -5.95 -7.65
N GLU A 93 -5.83 -5.79 -6.98
CA GLU A 93 -6.70 -4.63 -7.20
C GLU A 93 -6.04 -3.34 -6.68
N ASP A 94 -5.33 -3.37 -5.55
CA ASP A 94 -4.55 -2.23 -5.05
C ASP A 94 -3.46 -1.81 -6.05
N ILE A 95 -2.71 -2.76 -6.61
CA ILE A 95 -1.66 -2.49 -7.60
C ILE A 95 -2.26 -1.93 -8.90
N LYS A 96 -3.37 -2.50 -9.40
CA LYS A 96 -4.09 -1.95 -10.55
C LYS A 96 -4.51 -0.50 -10.31
N GLN A 97 -5.01 -0.20 -9.11
CA GLN A 97 -5.43 1.14 -8.74
C GLN A 97 -4.25 2.13 -8.70
N ILE A 98 -3.09 1.70 -8.19
CA ILE A 98 -1.85 2.49 -8.23
C ILE A 98 -1.46 2.83 -9.67
N PHE A 99 -1.45 1.83 -10.57
CA PHE A 99 -1.17 2.06 -12.00
C PHE A 99 -2.20 3.01 -12.63
N ALA A 100 -3.48 2.87 -12.32
CA ALA A 100 -4.52 3.75 -12.82
C ALA A 100 -4.36 5.21 -12.35
N TYR A 101 -3.92 5.43 -11.11
CA TYR A 101 -3.61 6.77 -10.62
C TYR A 101 -2.37 7.37 -11.28
N LEU A 102 -1.30 6.58 -11.41
CA LEU A 102 -0.05 7.05 -12.03
C LEU A 102 -0.22 7.29 -13.53
N TYR A 103 -1.03 6.49 -14.19
CA TYR A 103 -1.21 6.50 -15.65
C TYR A 103 -2.70 6.54 -16.01
N PRO A 104 -3.35 7.72 -15.99
CA PRO A 104 -4.80 7.83 -16.24
C PRO A 104 -5.26 7.31 -17.61
N ASN A 105 -4.34 7.14 -18.56
CA ASN A 105 -4.61 6.61 -19.90
C ASN A 105 -4.17 5.13 -20.05
N ILE A 106 -3.96 4.41 -18.94
CA ILE A 106 -3.68 2.98 -18.99
C ILE A 106 -4.88 2.24 -19.60
N SER A 107 -4.62 1.31 -20.50
CA SER A 107 -5.68 0.56 -21.18
C SER A 107 -6.18 -0.62 -20.35
N ASP A 108 -7.41 -1.07 -20.61
CA ASP A 108 -7.98 -2.26 -19.96
C ASP A 108 -7.12 -3.52 -20.22
N ASN A 109 -6.51 -3.62 -21.41
CA ASN A 109 -5.60 -4.72 -21.74
C ASN A 109 -4.37 -4.73 -20.83
N GLU A 110 -3.79 -3.56 -20.56
CA GLU A 110 -2.64 -3.44 -19.65
C GLU A 110 -3.07 -3.77 -18.20
N LEU A 111 -4.20 -3.24 -17.74
CA LEU A 111 -4.73 -3.51 -16.40
C LEU A 111 -5.05 -5.00 -16.19
N SER A 112 -5.59 -5.68 -17.22
CA SER A 112 -5.91 -7.10 -17.12
C SER A 112 -4.66 -7.99 -16.95
N LEU A 113 -3.51 -7.56 -17.47
CA LEU A 113 -2.25 -8.32 -17.37
C LEU A 113 -1.55 -8.12 -16.01
N ILE A 114 -1.84 -7.04 -15.28
CA ILE A 114 -1.20 -6.76 -13.98
C ILE A 114 -1.40 -7.92 -13.01
N GLY A 115 -2.58 -8.56 -13.00
CA GLY A 115 -2.88 -9.65 -12.08
C GLY A 115 -1.90 -10.83 -12.19
N SER A 116 -1.65 -11.31 -13.40
CA SER A 116 -0.69 -12.40 -13.62
C SER A 116 0.74 -12.02 -13.29
N ILE A 117 1.12 -10.76 -13.52
CA ILE A 117 2.47 -10.26 -13.20
C ILE A 117 2.63 -10.13 -11.68
N VAL A 118 1.61 -9.69 -10.94
CA VAL A 118 1.63 -9.64 -9.46
C VAL A 118 1.79 -11.04 -8.90
N ILE A 119 1.03 -12.03 -9.38
CA ILE A 119 1.20 -13.44 -8.97
C ILE A 119 2.64 -13.89 -9.24
N GLY A 120 3.18 -13.66 -10.44
CA GLY A 120 4.57 -13.97 -10.77
C GLY A 120 5.58 -13.27 -9.84
N ALA A 121 5.31 -12.05 -9.38
CA ALA A 121 6.17 -11.37 -8.42
C ALA A 121 6.20 -12.09 -7.05
N TYR A 122 5.05 -12.57 -6.55
CA TYR A 122 5.01 -13.40 -5.34
C TYR A 122 5.74 -14.73 -5.53
N GLU A 123 5.61 -15.37 -6.70
CA GLU A 123 6.35 -16.60 -7.02
C GLU A 123 7.87 -16.39 -7.00
N LYS A 124 8.37 -15.21 -7.42
CA LYS A 124 9.81 -14.87 -7.38
C LYS A 124 10.39 -14.87 -5.97
N VAL A 125 9.58 -14.58 -4.96
CA VAL A 125 10.00 -14.60 -3.55
C VAL A 125 9.60 -15.90 -2.84
N GLY A 126 9.11 -16.91 -3.57
CA GLY A 126 8.78 -18.23 -3.04
C GLY A 126 7.38 -18.34 -2.45
N ILE A 127 6.49 -17.38 -2.71
CA ILE A 127 5.08 -17.42 -2.30
C ILE A 127 4.26 -17.95 -3.47
N TYR A 128 4.01 -19.26 -3.50
CA TYR A 128 3.24 -19.96 -4.54
C TYR A 128 2.42 -21.09 -3.91
N PRO A 129 1.36 -21.55 -4.58
CA PRO A 129 0.52 -22.63 -4.06
C PRO A 129 1.24 -23.98 -4.09
N ASP A 130 0.91 -24.85 -3.15
CA ASP A 130 1.35 -26.24 -3.14
C ASP A 130 0.69 -27.09 -4.24
N GLU A 131 0.96 -28.41 -4.27
CA GLU A 131 0.40 -29.36 -5.24
C GLU A 131 -1.13 -29.44 -5.21
N ASN A 132 -1.78 -29.01 -4.10
CA ASN A 132 -3.22 -28.96 -3.92
C ASN A 132 -3.81 -27.57 -4.27
N GLY A 133 -2.98 -26.64 -4.70
CA GLY A 133 -3.38 -25.27 -5.00
C GLY A 133 -3.52 -24.37 -3.77
N LYS A 134 -3.01 -24.78 -2.61
CA LYS A 134 -3.09 -24.02 -1.35
C LYS A 134 -1.82 -23.20 -1.16
N TYR A 135 -1.98 -21.88 -0.95
CA TYR A 135 -0.89 -20.99 -0.57
C TYR A 135 -0.46 -21.19 0.90
N PRO A 136 0.82 -20.96 1.24
CA PRO A 136 1.25 -20.89 2.63
C PRO A 136 0.59 -19.69 3.32
N SER A 137 0.20 -19.83 4.60
CA SER A 137 -0.34 -18.70 5.37
C SER A 137 0.72 -17.61 5.54
N PHE A 138 0.35 -16.35 5.31
CA PHE A 138 1.27 -15.21 5.50
C PHE A 138 1.34 -14.71 6.95
N LYS A 139 0.67 -15.35 7.89
CA LYS A 139 0.68 -15.00 9.33
C LYS A 139 2.08 -14.86 9.93
N THR A 140 3.02 -15.69 9.49
CA THR A 140 4.40 -15.71 9.98
C THR A 140 5.39 -15.01 9.06
N MET A 141 4.93 -14.49 7.92
CA MET A 141 5.76 -13.77 6.99
C MET A 141 6.03 -12.34 7.51
N THR A 142 7.15 -11.80 7.12
CA THR A 142 7.58 -10.43 7.44
C THR A 142 7.50 -9.54 6.21
N VAL A 143 7.65 -8.25 6.39
CA VAL A 143 7.73 -7.30 5.27
C VAL A 143 8.91 -7.59 4.32
N ASP A 144 9.96 -8.23 4.82
CA ASP A 144 11.14 -8.59 4.01
C ASP A 144 10.90 -9.83 3.12
N ASP A 145 9.84 -10.60 3.38
CA ASP A 145 9.44 -11.77 2.58
C ASP A 145 8.55 -11.36 1.38
N MET A 146 8.08 -10.11 1.34
CA MET A 146 7.18 -9.64 0.31
C MET A 146 7.93 -9.17 -0.95
N PRO A 147 7.38 -9.39 -2.16
CA PRO A 147 7.98 -8.85 -3.38
C PRO A 147 7.94 -7.32 -3.38
N THR A 148 8.73 -6.73 -4.26
CA THR A 148 8.74 -5.29 -4.54
C THR A 148 8.47 -5.05 -6.03
N PHE A 149 8.48 -3.81 -6.47
CA PHE A 149 8.43 -3.53 -7.92
C PHE A 149 9.64 -4.09 -8.70
N THR A 150 10.72 -4.48 -8.03
CA THR A 150 11.84 -5.18 -8.67
C THR A 150 11.42 -6.59 -9.11
N GLU A 151 10.78 -7.36 -8.23
CA GLU A 151 10.28 -8.70 -8.54
C GLU A 151 9.11 -8.64 -9.54
N PHE A 152 8.25 -7.62 -9.43
CA PHE A 152 7.23 -7.34 -10.44
C PHE A 152 7.84 -7.10 -11.82
N GLY A 153 8.93 -6.34 -11.90
CA GLY A 153 9.68 -6.12 -13.14
C GLY A 153 10.24 -7.41 -13.72
N SER A 154 10.85 -8.25 -12.88
CA SER A 154 11.35 -9.55 -13.31
C SER A 154 10.24 -10.48 -13.82
N ALA A 155 9.08 -10.49 -13.16
CA ALA A 155 7.93 -11.27 -13.61
C ALA A 155 7.37 -10.74 -14.94
N LEU A 156 7.37 -9.42 -15.14
CA LEU A 156 6.96 -8.79 -16.41
C LEU A 156 7.91 -9.16 -17.55
N GLU A 157 9.22 -9.15 -17.32
CA GLU A 157 10.23 -9.57 -18.30
C GLU A 157 10.02 -11.05 -18.72
N ASP A 158 9.77 -11.94 -17.75
CA ASP A 158 9.45 -13.34 -18.01
C ASP A 158 8.17 -13.47 -18.84
N ALA A 159 7.11 -12.73 -18.51
CA ALA A 159 5.85 -12.73 -19.27
C ALA A 159 6.05 -12.27 -20.71
N ILE A 160 6.88 -11.27 -20.96
CA ILE A 160 7.23 -10.80 -22.31
C ILE A 160 7.99 -11.89 -23.06
N GLN A 161 8.93 -12.58 -22.43
CA GLN A 161 9.72 -13.63 -23.05
C GLN A 161 8.86 -14.84 -23.41
N VAL A 162 8.05 -15.33 -22.48
CA VAL A 162 7.11 -16.44 -22.71
C VAL A 162 6.13 -16.08 -23.83
N GLY A 163 5.55 -14.88 -23.82
CA GLY A 163 4.63 -14.45 -24.86
C GLY A 163 5.24 -14.49 -26.28
N LYS A 164 6.52 -14.11 -26.41
CA LYS A 164 7.25 -14.23 -27.69
C LYS A 164 7.47 -15.68 -28.13
N GLU A 165 7.78 -16.58 -27.19
CA GLU A 165 8.05 -18.00 -27.46
C GLU A 165 6.78 -18.76 -27.89
N VAL A 166 5.66 -18.51 -27.19
CA VAL A 166 4.36 -19.14 -27.49
C VAL A 166 3.61 -18.44 -28.63
N LYS A 167 4.16 -17.34 -29.15
CA LYS A 167 3.56 -16.51 -30.19
C LYS A 167 2.17 -15.99 -29.81
N ASP A 168 2.09 -15.41 -28.63
CA ASP A 168 0.91 -14.69 -28.19
C ASP A 168 0.45 -13.66 -29.22
N ALA A 169 -0.82 -13.27 -29.12
CA ALA A 169 -1.34 -12.22 -29.97
C ALA A 169 -0.49 -10.94 -29.79
N GLU A 170 -0.13 -10.30 -30.91
CA GLU A 170 0.68 -9.08 -30.93
C GLU A 170 0.16 -8.01 -29.95
N VAL A 171 -1.16 -7.94 -29.79
CA VAL A 171 -1.84 -7.03 -28.85
C VAL A 171 -1.40 -7.28 -27.39
N VAL A 172 -1.21 -8.54 -26.98
CA VAL A 172 -0.78 -8.92 -25.62
C VAL A 172 0.68 -8.48 -25.41
N ILE A 173 1.55 -8.81 -26.35
CA ILE A 173 2.97 -8.43 -26.29
C ILE A 173 3.14 -6.92 -26.27
N ASP A 174 2.35 -6.19 -27.04
CA ASP A 174 2.39 -4.71 -27.05
C ASP A 174 1.88 -4.13 -25.73
N ALA A 175 0.86 -4.71 -25.10
CA ALA A 175 0.38 -4.28 -23.78
C ALA A 175 1.45 -4.53 -22.70
N LEU A 176 2.12 -5.69 -22.69
CA LEU A 176 3.22 -5.99 -21.78
C LEU A 176 4.38 -5.00 -21.93
N LYS A 177 4.79 -4.68 -23.16
CA LYS A 177 5.85 -3.68 -23.41
C LYS A 177 5.45 -2.27 -22.95
N ARG A 178 4.18 -1.88 -23.09
CA ARG A 178 3.70 -0.60 -22.57
C ARG A 178 3.71 -0.57 -21.05
N LEU A 179 3.39 -1.69 -20.37
CA LEU A 179 3.55 -1.83 -18.93
C LEU A 179 5.02 -1.72 -18.52
N GLU A 180 5.94 -2.33 -19.27
CA GLU A 180 7.38 -2.24 -19.01
C GLU A 180 7.86 -0.78 -19.04
N ILE A 181 7.45 0.01 -20.04
CA ILE A 181 7.78 1.44 -20.11
C ILE A 181 7.24 2.21 -18.89
N LYS A 182 6.01 1.93 -18.45
CA LYS A 182 5.41 2.55 -17.27
C LYS A 182 6.15 2.16 -15.99
N LEU A 183 6.51 0.88 -15.87
CA LEU A 183 7.28 0.39 -14.73
C LEU A 183 8.66 1.04 -14.63
N MET A 184 9.32 1.35 -15.75
CA MET A 184 10.61 2.05 -15.75
C MET A 184 10.54 3.40 -15.02
N SER A 185 9.44 4.15 -15.11
CA SER A 185 9.26 5.39 -14.35
C SER A 185 9.13 5.10 -12.85
N ILE A 186 8.44 4.04 -12.46
CA ILE A 186 8.32 3.63 -11.05
C ILE A 186 9.69 3.24 -10.49
N LEU A 187 10.48 2.45 -11.23
CA LEU A 187 11.78 1.96 -10.79
C LEU A 187 12.89 3.02 -10.80
N ASN A 188 12.81 4.01 -11.70
CA ASN A 188 13.86 5.03 -11.86
C ASN A 188 13.49 6.36 -11.16
N GLU A 189 12.36 6.96 -11.54
CA GLU A 189 11.99 8.30 -11.07
C GLU A 189 11.34 8.27 -9.69
N TRP A 190 10.49 7.26 -9.44
CA TRP A 190 9.66 7.17 -8.24
C TRP A 190 10.08 6.04 -7.29
N SER A 191 11.22 5.40 -7.54
CA SER A 191 11.72 4.29 -6.72
C SER A 191 11.79 4.61 -5.23
N VAL A 192 12.11 5.86 -4.90
CA VAL A 192 12.21 6.34 -3.52
C VAL A 192 10.87 6.31 -2.75
N TYR A 193 9.75 6.19 -3.47
CA TYR A 193 8.41 6.15 -2.90
C TYR A 193 7.80 4.75 -2.91
N PHE A 194 8.15 3.92 -3.93
CA PHE A 194 7.43 2.68 -4.20
C PHE A 194 8.30 1.43 -4.13
N ASN A 195 9.60 1.53 -4.47
CA ASN A 195 10.43 0.34 -4.65
C ASN A 195 11.29 0.06 -3.43
N GLY A 196 10.86 -0.89 -2.63
CA GLY A 196 11.53 -1.37 -1.42
C GLY A 196 10.56 -1.92 -0.40
N HIS A 197 11.08 -2.65 0.57
CA HIS A 197 10.28 -3.18 1.67
C HIS A 197 9.80 -2.06 2.59
N THR A 198 8.71 -2.32 3.30
CA THR A 198 8.12 -1.35 4.22
C THR A 198 9.07 -0.99 5.34
N THR A 199 9.37 0.30 5.44
CA THR A 199 10.25 0.86 6.48
C THR A 199 9.46 1.54 7.60
N VAL A 200 8.18 1.74 7.38
CA VAL A 200 7.27 2.31 8.38
C VAL A 200 7.04 1.26 9.46
N LYS A 201 7.45 1.57 10.68
CA LYS A 201 7.27 0.65 11.80
C LYS A 201 5.78 0.49 12.12
N PRO A 202 5.31 -0.74 12.37
CA PRO A 202 3.97 -0.95 12.89
C PRO A 202 3.79 -0.21 14.21
N LEU A 203 2.53 0.04 14.57
CA LEU A 203 2.19 0.65 15.85
C LEU A 203 2.79 -0.20 16.99
N ASP A 204 3.39 0.48 17.94
CA ASP A 204 3.75 -0.13 19.21
C ASP A 204 2.45 -0.38 20.00
N SER A 205 2.26 -1.61 20.48
CA SER A 205 1.03 -2.08 21.15
C SER A 205 0.62 -1.25 22.39
N GLU A 206 1.53 -0.44 22.93
CA GLU A 206 1.23 0.43 24.05
C GLU A 206 0.68 1.81 23.67
N ARG A 207 0.83 2.25 22.40
CA ARG A 207 0.53 3.62 21.99
C ARG A 207 -0.04 3.67 20.57
N ASN A 208 -1.33 3.69 20.50
CA ASN A 208 -2.11 3.59 19.25
C ASN A 208 -2.24 4.94 18.51
N ILE A 209 -1.12 5.63 18.25
CA ILE A 209 -1.16 6.90 17.49
C ILE A 209 -0.13 6.92 16.36
N ILE A 210 -0.62 7.13 15.16
CA ILE A 210 0.19 7.39 13.96
C ILE A 210 -0.22 8.74 13.36
N SER A 211 0.76 9.54 12.97
CA SER A 211 0.53 10.77 12.21
C SER A 211 1.31 10.73 10.90
N PHE A 212 0.59 10.87 9.79
CA PHE A 212 1.17 11.04 8.47
C PHE A 212 1.30 12.52 8.13
N GLY A 213 2.51 13.03 8.12
CA GLY A 213 2.81 14.36 7.60
C GLY A 213 2.87 14.34 6.08
N THR A 214 1.92 14.98 5.40
CA THR A 214 1.79 14.90 3.93
C THR A 214 2.23 16.16 3.19
N LYS A 215 2.94 17.07 3.87
CA LYS A 215 3.37 18.34 3.27
C LYS A 215 4.19 18.17 2.00
N LYS A 216 5.04 17.14 1.93
CA LYS A 216 5.87 16.85 0.76
C LYS A 216 5.06 16.38 -0.45
N LEU A 217 3.88 15.81 -0.23
CA LEU A 217 3.01 15.40 -1.34
C LEU A 217 2.39 16.60 -2.08
N GLN A 218 2.39 17.79 -1.49
CA GLN A 218 1.81 18.97 -2.12
C GLN A 218 2.64 19.51 -3.29
N VAL A 219 3.89 19.05 -3.45
CA VAL A 219 4.80 19.51 -4.50
C VAL A 219 5.07 18.47 -5.59
N VAL A 220 4.50 17.26 -5.46
CA VAL A 220 4.60 16.23 -6.51
C VAL A 220 3.42 16.34 -7.48
N SER A 221 3.47 15.61 -8.61
CA SER A 221 2.35 15.61 -9.56
C SER A 221 1.07 15.06 -8.92
N GLU A 222 -0.08 15.48 -9.43
CA GLU A 222 -1.40 15.03 -8.92
C GLU A 222 -1.55 13.51 -9.00
N GLN A 223 -1.02 12.89 -10.06
CA GLN A 223 -1.05 11.44 -10.27
C GLN A 223 -0.26 10.72 -9.16
N LEU A 224 0.97 11.15 -8.93
CA LEU A 224 1.83 10.59 -7.89
C LEU A 224 1.23 10.82 -6.50
N GLN A 225 0.65 12.00 -6.26
CA GLN A 225 -0.04 12.32 -5.02
C GLN A 225 -1.19 11.34 -4.75
N LYS A 226 -2.05 11.08 -5.75
CA LYS A 226 -3.17 10.13 -5.63
C LYS A 226 -2.70 8.72 -5.30
N ALA A 227 -1.68 8.23 -5.99
CA ALA A 227 -1.11 6.90 -5.74
C ALA A 227 -0.54 6.79 -4.31
N LEU A 228 0.20 7.80 -3.85
CA LEU A 228 0.77 7.82 -2.50
C LEU A 228 -0.30 7.95 -1.41
N TYR A 229 -1.36 8.70 -1.63
CA TYR A 229 -2.50 8.74 -0.72
C TYR A 229 -3.23 7.39 -0.67
N HIS A 230 -3.40 6.72 -1.81
CA HIS A 230 -4.00 5.38 -1.84
C HIS A 230 -3.23 4.40 -0.96
N ILE A 231 -1.90 4.31 -1.13
CA ILE A 231 -1.05 3.45 -0.30
C ILE A 231 -1.15 3.80 1.19
N MET A 232 -1.12 5.08 1.52
CA MET A 232 -1.25 5.54 2.90
C MET A 232 -2.61 5.15 3.51
N PHE A 233 -3.71 5.30 2.76
CA PHE A 233 -5.03 4.94 3.25
C PHE A 233 -5.22 3.43 3.39
N THR A 234 -4.77 2.64 2.40
CA THR A 234 -4.82 1.17 2.48
C THR A 234 -3.98 0.64 3.66
N TYR A 235 -2.78 1.18 3.86
CA TYR A 235 -1.97 0.85 5.04
C TYR A 235 -2.66 1.25 6.35
N SER A 236 -3.23 2.47 6.39
CA SER A 236 -3.95 2.94 7.58
C SER A 236 -5.15 2.06 7.92
N TRP A 237 -5.86 1.57 6.91
CA TRP A 237 -6.97 0.65 7.10
C TRP A 237 -6.52 -0.68 7.70
N THR A 238 -5.39 -1.23 7.25
CA THR A 238 -4.80 -2.46 7.81
C THR A 238 -4.49 -2.36 9.31
N LEU A 239 -4.21 -1.16 9.80
CA LEU A 239 -3.97 -0.94 11.23
C LEU A 239 -5.26 -0.90 12.07
N CYS A 240 -6.42 -0.83 11.43
CA CYS A 240 -7.72 -0.82 12.08
C CYS A 240 -8.32 -2.24 12.22
N LEU A 241 -7.71 -3.23 11.57
CA LEU A 241 -8.08 -4.64 11.59
C LEU A 241 -7.34 -5.37 12.69
#